data_217e1b9fd523f4031766ec46b5161e4d
#
_entry.id   217e1b9fd523f4031766ec46b5161e4d
#
_cell.length_a   1.000
_cell.length_b   1.000
_cell.length_c   1.000
_cell.angle_alpha   90.00
_cell.angle_beta   90.00
_cell.angle_gamma   90.00
#
_symmetry.space_group_name_H-M   'P 1'
#
loop_
_entity.id
_entity.type
_entity.pdbx_description
1 polymer ?
#
loop_
_entity_poly.entity_id
_entity_poly.type
_entity_poly.pdbx_seq_one_letter_code
_entity_poly.pdbx_strand_id
1 'polypeptide(L)' 'MVKTSDRVREFNFRMIPNTSNSLFHVDVPDDRGNRIMFKMHKQDNQQWHVVETNLPTWIVDNEKKLNDLIEEEL' A
#
# COMPACT_ATOMS: atom_id res chain seq x y z
N MET A 1 10.94 2.82 -2.06
CA MET A 1 11.20 1.77 -1.06
C MET A 1 10.75 2.22 0.30
N VAL A 2 10.25 1.30 1.09
CA VAL A 2 9.71 1.62 2.41
C VAL A 2 10.47 0.81 3.46
N LYS A 3 10.93 1.49 4.51
CA LYS A 3 11.56 0.80 5.63
C LYS A 3 10.46 0.34 6.59
N THR A 4 10.27 -0.97 6.66
CA THR A 4 9.41 -1.57 7.67
C THR A 4 10.23 -1.80 8.95
N SER A 5 9.63 -2.34 9.99
CA SER A 5 10.30 -2.46 11.26
C SER A 5 11.59 -3.29 11.22
N ASP A 6 11.68 -4.24 10.29
CA ASP A 6 12.80 -5.17 10.23
C ASP A 6 13.72 -5.00 9.01
N ARG A 7 13.24 -4.39 7.95
CA ARG A 7 14.02 -4.26 6.72
C ARG A 7 13.39 -3.25 5.78
N VAL A 8 14.14 -2.90 4.73
CA VAL A 8 13.64 -2.08 3.64
C VAL A 8 12.95 -3.01 2.65
N ARG A 9 11.73 -2.66 2.24
CA ARG A 9 10.96 -3.43 1.28
C ARG A 9 10.58 -2.57 0.11
N GLU A 10 10.48 -3.19 -1.07
CA GLU A 10 10.12 -2.49 -2.29
C GLU A 10 8.63 -2.64 -2.53
N PHE A 11 7.88 -1.57 -2.29
CA PHE A 11 6.45 -1.51 -2.57
C PHE A 11 6.26 -0.87 -3.94
N ASN A 12 5.47 -1.52 -4.78
CA ASN A 12 5.15 -1.02 -6.11
C ASN A 12 3.72 -0.53 -6.12
N PHE A 13 3.52 0.69 -6.60
CA PHE A 13 2.21 1.34 -6.61
C PHE A 13 1.75 1.52 -8.04
N ARG A 14 0.48 1.22 -8.30
CA ARG A 14 -0.12 1.42 -9.62
C ARG A 14 -1.53 1.97 -9.44
N MET A 15 -1.77 3.15 -10.03
CA MET A 15 -3.11 3.71 -10.03
C MET A 15 -3.99 2.88 -10.95
N ILE A 16 -5.19 2.54 -10.47
CA ILE A 16 -6.15 1.79 -11.28
C ILE A 16 -7.04 2.81 -11.99
N PRO A 17 -7.00 2.86 -13.35
CA PRO A 17 -7.81 3.80 -14.10
C PRO A 17 -9.28 3.39 -14.12
N ASN A 18 -10.13 4.32 -14.54
CA ASN A 18 -11.56 4.08 -14.77
C ASN A 18 -12.32 3.74 -13.49
N THR A 19 -11.82 4.16 -12.34
CA THR A 19 -12.57 4.04 -11.11
C THR A 19 -13.08 5.41 -10.71
N SER A 20 -14.30 5.46 -10.18
CA SER A 20 -14.86 6.71 -9.69
C SER A 20 -14.18 7.17 -8.40
N ASN A 21 -13.52 6.24 -7.71
CA ASN A 21 -12.77 6.53 -6.50
C ASN A 21 -11.29 6.34 -6.78
N SER A 22 -10.47 7.13 -6.09
CA SER A 22 -9.03 6.95 -6.17
C SER A 22 -8.66 5.59 -5.58
N LEU A 23 -8.01 4.76 -6.38
CA LEU A 23 -7.67 3.41 -5.97
C LEU A 23 -6.28 3.06 -6.49
N PHE A 24 -5.43 2.57 -5.61
CA PHE A 24 -4.09 2.10 -5.98
C PHE A 24 -3.98 0.61 -5.74
N HIS A 25 -3.37 -0.05 -6.70
CA HIS A 25 -2.96 -1.44 -6.55
C HIS A 25 -1.51 -1.44 -6.07
N VAL A 26 -1.26 -2.10 -4.96
CA VAL A 26 0.07 -2.14 -4.35
C VAL A 26 0.53 -3.58 -4.28
N ASP A 27 1.79 -3.82 -4.59
CA ASP A 27 2.36 -5.15 -4.41
C ASP A 27 3.76 -5.04 -3.79
N VAL A 28 4.13 -6.09 -3.05
CA VAL A 28 5.40 -6.15 -2.35
C VAL A 28 5.79 -7.61 -2.19
N PRO A 29 7.06 -7.98 -2.41
CA PRO A 29 7.50 -9.35 -2.14
C PRO A 29 7.61 -9.60 -0.63
N ASP A 30 7.22 -10.80 -0.21
CA ASP A 30 7.39 -11.19 1.17
C ASP A 30 8.75 -11.87 1.37
N ASP A 31 8.98 -12.39 2.58
CA ASP A 31 10.27 -13.00 2.92
C ASP A 31 10.50 -14.35 2.22
N ARG A 32 9.44 -14.94 1.69
CA ARG A 32 9.51 -16.24 1.01
C ARG A 32 9.58 -16.11 -0.50
N GLY A 33 9.64 -14.87 -1.00
CA GLY A 33 9.66 -14.64 -2.44
C GLY A 33 8.29 -14.60 -3.08
N ASN A 34 7.22 -14.75 -2.31
CA ASN A 34 5.88 -14.62 -2.83
C ASN A 34 5.51 -13.15 -2.89
N ARG A 35 4.67 -12.79 -3.86
CA ARG A 35 4.24 -11.41 -4.00
C ARG A 35 2.89 -11.23 -3.33
N ILE A 36 2.83 -10.28 -2.41
CA ILE A 36 1.59 -9.91 -1.73
C ILE A 36 0.99 -8.74 -2.50
N MET A 37 -0.28 -8.86 -2.87
CA MET A 37 -1.00 -7.80 -3.59
C MET A 37 -2.18 -7.34 -2.76
N PHE A 38 -2.35 -6.02 -2.70
CA PHE A 38 -3.48 -5.45 -1.99
C PHE A 38 -3.82 -4.10 -2.62
N LYS A 39 -4.95 -3.54 -2.21
CA LYS A 39 -5.43 -2.27 -2.74
C LYS A 39 -5.51 -1.24 -1.62
N MET A 40 -5.29 0.02 -1.98
CA MET A 40 -5.46 1.13 -1.07
C MET A 40 -6.48 2.09 -1.66
N HIS A 41 -7.38 2.55 -0.82
CA HIS A 41 -8.51 3.37 -1.21
C HIS A 41 -8.50 4.68 -0.42
N LYS A 42 -8.77 5.78 -1.09
CA LYS A 42 -8.83 7.08 -0.44
C LYS A 42 -10.23 7.27 0.16
N GLN A 43 -10.26 7.52 1.47
CA GLN A 43 -11.51 7.67 2.19
C GLN A 43 -11.87 9.13 2.40
N ASP A 44 -12.99 9.37 3.05
CA ASP A 44 -13.52 10.73 3.24
C ASP A 44 -12.56 11.64 4.01
N ASN A 45 -11.71 11.08 4.86
CA ASN A 45 -10.70 11.86 5.57
C ASN A 45 -9.50 12.18 4.70
N GLN A 46 -9.56 11.84 3.42
CA GLN A 46 -8.52 12.07 2.42
C GLN A 46 -7.22 11.33 2.70
N GLN A 47 -7.31 10.23 3.41
CA GLN A 47 -6.16 9.35 3.65
C GLN A 47 -6.37 8.02 2.95
N TRP A 48 -5.26 7.46 2.47
CA TRP A 48 -5.28 6.17 1.81
C TRP A 48 -5.26 5.06 2.86
N HIS A 49 -6.18 4.13 2.73
CA HIS A 49 -6.30 3.01 3.65
C HIS A 49 -6.24 1.69 2.91
N VAL A 50 -5.66 0.69 3.55
CA VAL A 50 -5.62 -0.67 3.01
C VAL A 50 -7.02 -1.25 3.02
N VAL A 51 -7.42 -1.82 1.89
CA VAL A 51 -8.78 -2.38 1.74
C VAL A 51 -8.88 -3.76 2.38
N GLU A 52 -7.88 -4.60 2.14
CA GLU A 52 -7.85 -5.95 2.67
C GLU A 52 -7.55 -5.96 4.18
N THR A 53 -8.07 -6.97 4.89
CA THR A 53 -7.94 -7.03 6.35
C THR A 53 -7.04 -8.15 6.85
N ASN A 54 -6.71 -9.14 6.03
CA ASN A 54 -5.90 -10.27 6.47
C ASN A 54 -4.47 -10.20 5.93
N LEU A 55 -3.88 -9.01 6.04
CA LEU A 55 -2.51 -8.79 5.59
C LEU A 55 -1.53 -8.93 6.75
N PRO A 56 -0.24 -9.20 6.46
CA PRO A 56 0.77 -9.22 7.51
C PRO A 56 0.82 -7.91 8.28
N THR A 57 1.18 -8.00 9.56
CA THR A 57 1.22 -6.82 10.42
C THR A 57 2.21 -5.77 9.91
N TRP A 58 3.31 -6.20 9.30
CA TRP A 58 4.31 -5.25 8.81
C TRP A 58 3.77 -4.40 7.64
N ILE A 59 2.68 -4.82 6.98
CA ILE A 59 2.00 -3.99 6.00
C ILE A 59 1.05 -3.03 6.70
N VAL A 60 0.22 -3.56 7.59
CA VAL A 60 -0.80 -2.76 8.28
C VAL A 60 -0.14 -1.68 9.14
N ASP A 61 0.94 -2.02 9.82
CA ASP A 61 1.65 -1.08 10.69
C ASP A 61 2.30 0.07 9.92
N ASN A 62 2.50 -0.10 8.63
CA ASN A 62 3.13 0.92 7.79
C ASN A 62 2.16 1.62 6.86
N GLU A 63 0.85 1.48 7.12
CA GLU A 63 -0.18 2.09 6.29
C GLU A 63 0.03 3.59 6.11
N LYS A 64 0.42 4.29 7.16
CA LYS A 64 0.64 5.73 7.09
C LYS A 64 1.81 6.07 6.16
N LYS A 65 2.87 5.28 6.21
CA LYS A 65 4.01 5.49 5.31
C LYS A 65 3.62 5.28 3.86
N LEU A 66 2.78 4.27 3.62
CA LEU A 66 2.29 4.00 2.28
C LEU A 66 1.40 5.14 1.79
N ASN A 67 0.57 5.68 2.67
CA ASN A 67 -0.25 6.84 2.34
C ASN A 67 0.62 8.03 1.93
N ASP A 68 1.68 8.29 2.68
CA ASP A 68 2.57 9.41 2.38
C ASP A 68 3.25 9.24 1.03
N LEU A 69 3.64 8.01 0.68
CA LEU A 69 4.28 7.73 -0.60
C LEU A 69 3.31 7.94 -1.76
N ILE A 70 2.06 7.52 -1.59
CA ILE A 70 1.05 7.73 -2.64
C ILE A 70 0.81 9.22 -2.85
N GLU A 71 0.73 9.98 -1.77
CA GLU A 71 0.53 11.43 -1.88
C GLU A 71 1.69 12.10 -2.61
N GLU A 72 2.92 11.59 -2.46
CA GLU A 72 4.06 12.13 -3.19
C GLU A 72 3.96 11.86 -4.67
N GLU A 73 3.35 10.75 -5.08
CA GLU A 73 3.21 10.39 -6.48
C GLU A 73 2.11 11.19 -7.18
N LEU A 74 1.19 11.76 -6.43
CA LEU A 74 0.11 12.58 -6.98
C LEU A 74 0.54 14.07 -7.13
#